data_cf1f32858c18063479b685cfbc6a6082
#
_entry.id   cf1f32858c18063479b685cfbc6a6082
#
_cell.length_a   1.000
_cell.length_b   1.000
_cell.length_c   1.000
_cell.angle_alpha   90.00
_cell.angle_beta   90.00
_cell.angle_gamma   90.00
#
_symmetry.space_group_name_H-M   'P 1'
#
loop_
_entity.id
_entity.type
_entity.pdbx_description
1 polymer ?
#
loop_
_entity_poly.entity_id
_entity_poly.type
_entity_poly.pdbx_seq_one_letter_code
_entity_poly.pdbx_strand_id
1 'polypeptide(L)'
;MFAVIKTGGKQYSVSADDQIRVESLTGEAGDMVEINEVLMVGNTVGTPFVEGALVTAEIVEQGRARKVIAFKKRRRQNSRRTIGHRQHYTLLQISEILTDGKKPSKKSDGSAQKAAADARAARNARNGNGAVAAAAAAAPAAKTEEKAKAEP
;
A
#
# COMPACT_ATOMS: atom_id res chain seq x y z
N MET A 1 5.97 22.42 -0.04
CA MET A 1 4.71 22.54 -0.83
C MET A 1 3.81 21.41 -0.39
N PHE A 2 2.54 21.66 -0.10
CA PHE A 2 1.58 20.63 0.31
C PHE A 2 0.43 20.55 -0.67
N ALA A 3 -0.22 19.41 -0.73
CA ALA A 3 -1.44 19.19 -1.52
C ALA A 3 -2.50 18.48 -0.67
N VAL A 4 -3.75 18.67 -1.03
CA VAL A 4 -4.87 17.88 -0.48
C VAL A 4 -5.38 16.97 -1.58
N ILE A 5 -5.25 15.68 -1.36
CA ILE A 5 -5.67 14.64 -2.29
C ILE A 5 -6.91 13.92 -1.77
N LYS A 6 -7.71 13.38 -2.68
CA LYS A 6 -8.86 12.54 -2.37
C LYS A 6 -8.58 11.12 -2.87
N THR A 7 -8.64 10.14 -1.99
CA THR A 7 -8.50 8.73 -2.36
C THR A 7 -9.25 7.83 -1.38
N GLY A 8 -9.85 6.74 -1.87
CA GLY A 8 -10.62 5.81 -1.04
C GLY A 8 -11.79 6.46 -0.28
N GLY A 9 -12.38 7.54 -0.82
CA GLY A 9 -13.46 8.29 -0.17
C GLY A 9 -13.03 9.19 0.99
N LYS A 10 -11.72 9.36 1.21
CA LYS A 10 -11.12 10.19 2.27
C LYS A 10 -10.22 11.26 1.66
N GLN A 11 -9.96 12.30 2.44
CA GLN A 11 -9.07 13.39 2.06
C GLN A 11 -7.81 13.34 2.93
N TYR A 12 -6.66 13.60 2.31
CA TYR A 12 -5.36 13.58 2.97
C TYR A 12 -4.59 14.84 2.59
N SER A 13 -4.04 15.52 3.60
CA SER A 13 -3.04 16.55 3.38
C SER A 13 -1.67 15.89 3.30
N VAL A 14 -0.95 16.14 2.24
CA VAL A 14 0.32 15.47 1.93
C VAL A 14 1.39 16.46 1.49
N SER A 15 2.62 16.17 1.84
CA SER A 15 3.83 16.84 1.34
C SER A 15 4.72 15.83 0.63
N ALA A 16 5.73 16.30 -0.09
CA ALA A 16 6.73 15.41 -0.66
C ALA A 16 7.42 14.59 0.46
N ASP A 17 7.72 13.34 0.16
CA ASP A 17 8.35 12.34 1.05
C ASP A 17 7.48 11.89 2.25
N ASP A 18 6.23 12.35 2.36
CA ASP A 18 5.29 11.90 3.39
C ASP A 18 4.82 10.45 3.14
N GLN A 19 4.65 9.72 4.24
CA GLN A 19 4.03 8.39 4.21
C GLN A 19 2.59 8.44 4.73
N ILE A 20 1.66 8.00 3.91
CA ILE A 20 0.24 7.97 4.25
C ILE A 20 -0.33 6.56 4.12
N ARG A 21 -1.29 6.26 5.00
CA ARG A 21 -2.07 5.02 4.92
C ARG A 21 -3.42 5.29 4.29
N VAL A 22 -3.67 4.66 3.14
CA VAL A 22 -4.92 4.78 2.40
C VAL A 22 -5.67 3.44 2.36
N GLU A 23 -6.90 3.46 1.86
CA GLU A 23 -7.62 2.23 1.56
C GLU A 23 -6.89 1.43 0.48
N SER A 24 -7.17 0.12 0.40
CA SER A 24 -6.49 -0.77 -0.54
C SER A 24 -6.58 -0.27 -1.98
N LEU A 25 -5.44 -0.05 -2.60
CA LEU A 25 -5.28 0.24 -4.02
C LEU A 25 -4.78 -1.00 -4.76
N THR A 26 -5.06 -1.06 -6.06
CA THR A 26 -4.49 -2.09 -6.94
C THR A 26 -3.03 -1.76 -7.24
N GLY A 27 -2.16 -2.75 -7.19
CA GLY A 27 -0.73 -2.64 -7.44
C GLY A 27 0.08 -3.46 -6.45
N GLU A 28 1.35 -3.64 -6.72
CA GLU A 28 2.30 -4.32 -5.86
C GLU A 28 3.22 -3.31 -5.16
N ALA A 29 3.94 -3.78 -4.15
CA ALA A 29 4.95 -2.95 -3.49
C ALA A 29 6.06 -2.61 -4.49
N GLY A 30 6.31 -1.31 -4.70
CA GLY A 30 7.22 -0.76 -5.70
C GLY A 30 6.57 -0.08 -6.89
N ASP A 31 5.29 -0.31 -7.06
CA ASP A 31 4.57 0.33 -8.16
C ASP A 31 4.38 1.82 -7.86
N MET A 32 4.47 2.62 -8.92
CA MET A 32 4.12 4.04 -8.89
C MET A 32 2.64 4.20 -9.18
N VAL A 33 1.97 4.95 -8.33
CA VAL A 33 0.55 5.29 -8.47
C VAL A 33 0.41 6.79 -8.71
N GLU A 34 -0.41 7.15 -9.67
CA GLU A 34 -0.76 8.52 -10.00
C GLU A 34 -2.14 8.85 -9.43
N ILE A 35 -2.22 9.90 -8.64
CA ILE A 35 -3.46 10.39 -8.00
C ILE A 35 -3.85 11.70 -8.66
N ASN A 36 -4.91 11.66 -9.46
CA ASN A 36 -5.42 12.81 -10.21
C ASN A 36 -6.46 13.62 -9.43
N GLU A 37 -7.06 13.04 -8.38
CA GLU A 37 -8.07 13.71 -7.57
C GLU A 37 -7.41 14.64 -6.55
N VAL A 38 -6.90 15.78 -7.01
CA VAL A 38 -6.23 16.79 -6.18
C VAL A 38 -7.20 17.94 -5.95
N LEU A 39 -7.55 18.17 -4.70
CA LEU A 39 -8.51 19.21 -4.29
C LEU A 39 -7.86 20.58 -4.14
N MET A 40 -6.61 20.59 -3.68
CA MET A 40 -5.88 21.82 -3.40
C MET A 40 -4.38 21.60 -3.52
N VAL A 41 -3.65 22.58 -4.02
CA VAL A 41 -2.19 22.61 -4.05
C VAL A 41 -1.72 23.97 -3.54
N GLY A 42 -1.01 23.97 -2.41
CA GLY A 42 -0.60 25.22 -1.76
C GLY A 42 -1.81 26.13 -1.46
N ASN A 43 -1.92 27.26 -2.15
CA ASN A 43 -3.03 28.21 -1.99
C ASN A 43 -4.09 28.09 -3.09
N THR A 44 -3.88 27.23 -4.09
CA THR A 44 -4.83 27.06 -5.21
C THR A 44 -5.85 25.98 -4.85
N VAL A 45 -7.12 26.37 -4.80
CA VAL A 45 -8.24 25.45 -4.51
C VAL A 45 -8.94 25.10 -5.81
N GLY A 46 -9.17 23.80 -6.03
CA GLY A 46 -9.90 23.31 -7.20
C GLY A 46 -11.42 23.37 -7.04
N THR A 47 -12.14 23.46 -8.15
CA THR A 47 -13.61 23.40 -8.20
C THR A 47 -14.09 22.38 -9.23
N PRO A 48 -14.22 21.08 -8.91
CA PRO A 48 -13.92 20.39 -7.65
C PRO A 48 -12.44 19.99 -7.50
N PHE A 49 -11.69 19.87 -8.58
CA PHE A 49 -10.27 19.47 -8.61
C PHE A 49 -9.41 20.55 -9.25
N VAL A 50 -8.13 20.56 -8.90
CA VAL A 50 -7.16 21.46 -9.53
C VAL A 50 -6.78 20.85 -10.89
N GLU A 51 -7.06 21.56 -11.98
CA GLU A 51 -6.72 21.12 -13.31
C GLU A 51 -5.19 21.05 -13.51
N GLY A 52 -4.72 19.97 -14.13
CA GLY A 52 -3.30 19.76 -14.39
C GLY A 52 -2.46 19.42 -13.15
N ALA A 53 -3.07 19.25 -11.98
CA ALA A 53 -2.38 18.79 -10.78
C ALA A 53 -2.36 17.26 -10.73
N LEU A 54 -1.18 16.70 -10.40
CA LEU A 54 -0.95 15.26 -10.27
C LEU A 54 -0.06 15.01 -9.06
N VAL A 55 -0.43 14.03 -8.25
CA VAL A 55 0.42 13.55 -7.15
C VAL A 55 0.87 12.14 -7.46
N THR A 56 2.18 11.94 -7.49
CA THR A 56 2.79 10.62 -7.66
C THR A 56 3.20 10.05 -6.33
N ALA A 57 2.90 8.78 -6.13
CA ALA A 57 3.23 8.06 -4.91
C ALA A 57 3.74 6.65 -5.23
N GLU A 58 4.66 6.15 -4.44
CA GLU A 58 5.14 4.78 -4.49
C GLU A 58 4.39 3.93 -3.47
N ILE A 59 3.96 2.73 -3.87
CA ILE A 59 3.40 1.73 -2.97
C ILE A 59 4.53 1.10 -2.17
N VAL A 60 4.59 1.41 -0.88
CA VAL A 60 5.60 0.88 0.03
C VAL A 60 5.21 -0.51 0.54
N GLU A 61 3.97 -0.66 0.99
CA GLU A 61 3.47 -1.91 1.57
C GLU A 61 1.97 -2.07 1.33
N GLN A 62 1.56 -3.29 1.02
CA GLN A 62 0.17 -3.74 1.08
C GLN A 62 -0.03 -4.53 2.38
N GLY A 63 -0.93 -4.07 3.24
CA GLY A 63 -1.06 -4.64 4.56
C GLY A 63 -2.50 -4.83 5.03
N ARG A 64 -2.63 -5.46 6.18
CA ARG A 64 -3.91 -5.57 6.90
C ARG A 64 -3.80 -4.95 8.29
N ALA A 65 -4.79 -4.18 8.67
CA ALA A 65 -4.91 -3.59 9.98
C ALA A 65 -5.09 -4.65 11.09
N ARG A 66 -5.03 -4.20 12.34
CA ARG A 66 -5.33 -5.04 13.49
C ARG A 66 -6.74 -5.62 13.38
N LYS A 67 -6.91 -6.87 13.82
CA LYS A 67 -8.21 -7.54 13.87
C LYS A 67 -9.16 -6.79 14.80
N VAL A 68 -10.29 -6.36 14.26
CA VAL A 68 -11.41 -5.79 15.03
C VAL A 68 -12.40 -6.91 15.29
N ILE A 69 -12.73 -7.11 16.57
CA ILE A 69 -13.65 -8.15 17.01
C ILE A 69 -15.02 -7.54 17.18
N ALA A 70 -16.02 -8.08 16.48
CA ALA A 70 -17.43 -7.78 16.65
C ALA A 70 -18.11 -8.97 17.36
N PHE A 71 -18.52 -8.76 18.61
CA PHE A 71 -19.26 -9.75 19.37
C PHE A 71 -20.75 -9.45 19.27
N LYS A 72 -21.52 -10.44 18.78
CA LYS A 72 -22.98 -10.35 18.67
C LYS A 72 -23.63 -11.37 19.59
N LYS A 73 -24.59 -10.91 20.39
CA LYS A 73 -25.40 -11.75 21.29
C LYS A 73 -26.87 -11.41 21.10
N ARG A 74 -27.74 -12.42 21.05
CA ARG A 74 -29.20 -12.25 21.11
C ARG A 74 -29.68 -12.49 22.53
N ARG A 75 -30.48 -11.57 23.03
CA ARG A 75 -31.13 -11.71 24.36
C ARG A 75 -32.09 -12.90 24.36
N ARG A 76 -32.17 -13.63 25.47
CA ARG A 76 -33.09 -14.74 25.69
C ARG A 76 -33.02 -15.92 24.71
N GLN A 77 -32.02 -15.99 23.80
CA GLN A 77 -31.90 -17.05 22.80
C GLN A 77 -30.59 -17.81 22.88
N ASN A 78 -29.81 -17.66 23.93
CA ASN A 78 -28.51 -18.31 24.11
C ASN A 78 -27.58 -18.28 22.86
N SER A 79 -27.83 -17.37 21.91
CA SER A 79 -27.05 -17.19 20.68
C SER A 79 -25.93 -16.17 20.89
N ARG A 80 -24.72 -16.56 20.52
CA ARG A 80 -23.55 -15.68 20.53
C ARG A 80 -22.70 -15.94 19.28
N ARG A 81 -22.19 -14.87 18.66
CA ARG A 81 -21.27 -14.96 17.53
C ARG A 81 -20.14 -13.96 17.70
N THR A 82 -18.93 -14.39 17.42
CA THR A 82 -17.75 -13.55 17.37
C THR A 82 -17.26 -13.49 15.92
N ILE A 83 -17.23 -12.30 15.34
CA ILE A 83 -16.77 -12.05 13.99
C ILE A 83 -15.52 -11.16 14.09
N GLY A 84 -14.48 -11.51 13.39
CA GLY A 84 -13.27 -10.68 13.29
C GLY A 84 -13.13 -10.12 11.89
N HIS A 85 -12.75 -8.85 11.78
CA HIS A 85 -12.45 -8.16 10.54
C HIS A 85 -11.06 -7.54 10.57
N ARG A 86 -10.34 -7.62 9.45
CA ARG A 86 -9.08 -6.89 9.22
C ARG A 86 -9.23 -6.08 7.94
N GLN A 87 -9.19 -4.77 8.07
CA GLN A 87 -9.22 -3.87 6.93
C GLN A 87 -7.89 -3.93 6.18
N HIS A 88 -7.96 -4.09 4.86
CA HIS A 88 -6.81 -3.95 3.98
C HIS A 88 -6.46 -2.48 3.82
N TYR A 89 -5.19 -2.17 3.75
CA TYR A 89 -4.68 -0.83 3.50
C TYR A 89 -3.45 -0.88 2.62
N THR A 90 -3.20 0.22 1.93
CA THR A 90 -1.97 0.47 1.20
C THR A 90 -1.20 1.58 1.90
N LEU A 91 0.09 1.38 2.12
CA LEU A 91 1.01 2.42 2.59
C LEU A 91 1.65 3.05 1.36
N LEU A 92 1.42 4.34 1.17
CA LEU A 92 1.97 5.14 0.09
C LEU A 92 3.04 6.07 0.62
N GLN A 93 4.12 6.22 -0.13
CA GLN A 93 5.08 7.31 0.02
C GLN A 93 4.89 8.30 -1.13
N ILE A 94 4.65 9.55 -0.80
CA ILE A 94 4.49 10.62 -1.79
C ILE A 94 5.86 10.96 -2.36
N SER A 95 6.00 10.83 -3.67
CA SER A 95 7.26 11.14 -4.37
C SER A 95 7.30 12.58 -4.83
N GLU A 96 6.28 13.02 -5.57
CA GLU A 96 6.21 14.37 -6.13
C GLU A 96 4.79 14.91 -6.16
N ILE A 97 4.68 16.23 -6.02
CA ILE A 97 3.44 16.98 -6.22
C ILE A 97 3.68 17.83 -7.46
N LEU A 98 2.99 17.51 -8.53
CA LEU A 98 3.13 18.15 -9.84
C LEU A 98 1.96 19.09 -10.09
N THR A 99 2.26 20.24 -10.67
CA THR A 99 1.29 21.23 -11.14
C THR A 99 1.52 21.50 -12.62
N ASP A 100 0.52 22.07 -13.26
CA ASP A 100 0.62 22.54 -14.66
C ASP A 100 0.92 21.42 -15.68
N GLY A 101 0.41 20.21 -15.47
CA GLY A 101 0.56 19.11 -16.42
C GLY A 101 2.00 18.59 -16.58
N LYS A 102 2.88 18.88 -15.63
CA LYS A 102 4.25 18.33 -15.62
C LYS A 102 4.21 16.82 -15.48
N LYS A 103 5.13 16.15 -16.16
CA LYS A 103 5.27 14.68 -16.03
C LYS A 103 6.13 14.33 -14.82
N PRO A 104 5.86 13.19 -14.16
CA PRO A 104 6.66 12.72 -13.04
C PRO A 104 8.12 12.49 -13.46
N SER A 105 9.06 13.02 -12.69
CA SER A 105 10.49 12.89 -12.93
C SER A 105 11.13 11.79 -12.11
N LYS A 106 10.61 11.52 -10.91
CA LYS A 106 11.12 10.48 -10.02
C LYS A 106 10.55 9.10 -10.41
N LYS A 107 11.45 8.13 -10.53
CA LYS A 107 11.10 6.71 -10.59
C LYS A 107 11.17 6.13 -9.18
N SER A 108 10.49 5.00 -8.95
CA SER A 108 10.60 4.28 -7.68
C SER A 108 12.05 3.85 -7.42
N ASP A 109 12.66 4.37 -6.37
CA ASP A 109 14.03 4.00 -5.98
C ASP A 109 14.07 2.75 -5.10
N GLY A 110 12.91 2.22 -4.68
CA GLY A 110 12.79 1.05 -3.80
C GLY A 110 13.35 1.27 -2.39
N SER A 111 13.83 2.47 -2.09
CA SER A 111 14.40 2.80 -0.77
C SER A 111 13.37 2.77 0.33
N ALA A 112 12.17 3.24 0.02
CA ALA A 112 11.01 3.24 0.93
C ALA A 112 10.55 1.83 1.30
N GLN A 113 10.57 0.92 0.34
CA GLN A 113 10.23 -0.49 0.55
C GLN A 113 11.23 -1.17 1.49
N LYS A 114 12.53 -0.93 1.28
CA LYS A 114 13.57 -1.47 2.13
C LYS A 114 13.43 -0.99 3.56
N ALA A 115 13.20 0.31 3.77
CA ALA A 115 12.96 0.87 5.09
C ALA A 115 11.70 0.30 5.76
N ALA A 116 10.61 0.09 5.00
CA ALA A 116 9.39 -0.52 5.52
C ALA A 116 9.56 -2.00 5.86
N ALA A 117 10.30 -2.75 5.03
CA ALA A 117 10.63 -4.14 5.28
C ALA A 117 11.48 -4.30 6.55
N ASP A 118 12.48 -3.45 6.74
CA ASP A 118 13.33 -3.44 7.94
C ASP A 118 12.52 -3.06 9.20
N ALA A 119 11.64 -2.06 9.11
CA ALA A 119 10.75 -1.69 10.20
C ALA A 119 9.72 -2.80 10.55
N ARG A 120 9.28 -3.57 9.54
CA ARG A 120 8.39 -4.72 9.75
C ARG A 120 9.14 -5.88 10.39
N ALA A 121 10.36 -6.17 9.95
CA ALA A 121 11.24 -7.18 10.54
C ALA A 121 11.53 -6.86 12.01
N ALA A 122 11.85 -5.61 12.32
CA ALA A 122 12.07 -5.15 13.69
C ALA A 122 10.83 -5.27 14.58
N ARG A 123 9.63 -4.98 14.05
CA ARG A 123 8.36 -5.19 14.78
C ARG A 123 8.06 -6.66 15.04
N ASN A 124 8.31 -7.53 14.07
CA ASN A 124 8.10 -8.97 14.21
C ASN A 124 9.08 -9.59 15.22
N ALA A 125 10.33 -9.13 15.24
CA ALA A 125 11.33 -9.55 16.21
C ALA A 125 10.92 -9.18 17.66
N ARG A 126 10.36 -7.98 17.87
CA ARG A 126 9.85 -7.55 19.20
C ARG A 126 8.63 -8.33 19.66
N ASN A 127 7.82 -8.85 18.75
CA ASN A 127 6.59 -9.60 19.07
C ASN A 127 6.82 -11.13 19.20
N GLY A 128 8.05 -11.61 19.19
CA GLY A 128 8.40 -13.02 19.39
C GLY A 128 7.97 -13.97 18.25
N ASN A 129 7.50 -13.45 17.11
CA ASN A 129 7.01 -14.24 15.99
C ASN A 129 8.06 -14.44 14.88
N GLY A 130 9.35 -14.21 15.19
CA GLY A 130 10.46 -14.25 14.24
C GLY A 130 10.87 -15.64 13.74
N ALA A 131 10.29 -16.72 14.28
CA ALA A 131 10.80 -18.09 14.00
C ALA A 131 10.17 -18.79 12.78
N VAL A 132 9.10 -18.27 12.18
CA VAL A 132 8.40 -18.97 11.07
C VAL A 132 8.56 -18.34 9.69
N ALA A 133 9.18 -17.16 9.57
CA ALA A 133 9.32 -16.49 8.27
C ALA A 133 10.59 -16.85 7.49
N ALA A 134 11.56 -17.51 8.11
CA ALA A 134 12.83 -17.87 7.45
C ALA A 134 12.78 -19.21 6.68
N ALA A 135 11.72 -20.00 6.83
CA ALA A 135 11.62 -21.33 6.21
C ALA A 135 10.92 -21.34 4.83
N ALA A 136 10.34 -20.22 4.38
CA ALA A 136 9.60 -20.17 3.13
C ALA A 136 10.39 -19.64 1.92
N ALA A 137 11.65 -19.22 2.11
CA ALA A 137 12.47 -18.62 1.05
C ALA A 137 13.49 -19.58 0.40
N ALA A 138 13.47 -20.87 0.72
CA ALA A 138 14.39 -21.85 0.16
C ALA A 138 13.64 -23.03 -0.48
N ALA A 139 13.02 -22.78 -1.64
CA ALA A 139 12.66 -23.84 -2.56
C ALA A 139 13.48 -23.65 -3.85
N PRO A 140 14.37 -24.57 -4.23
CA PRO A 140 15.13 -24.45 -5.46
C PRO A 140 14.23 -24.73 -6.66
N ALA A 141 14.32 -23.86 -7.66
CA ALA A 141 13.75 -24.06 -8.97
C ALA A 141 14.29 -25.38 -9.57
N ALA A 142 13.44 -26.37 -9.70
CA ALA A 142 13.76 -27.58 -10.45
C ALA A 142 13.68 -27.28 -11.94
N LYS A 143 14.82 -27.37 -12.57
CA LYS A 143 15.01 -27.41 -14.02
C LYS A 143 14.15 -28.50 -14.65
N THR A 144 13.35 -28.11 -15.64
CA THR A 144 12.84 -29.05 -16.64
C THR A 144 13.60 -28.78 -17.93
N GLU A 145 14.69 -29.53 -18.12
CA GLU A 145 15.32 -29.68 -19.43
C GLU A 145 14.75 -30.91 -20.11
N GLU A 146 14.21 -30.69 -21.29
CA GLU A 146 14.50 -31.38 -22.54
C GLU A 146 14.29 -32.90 -22.65
N LYS A 147 13.31 -33.28 -23.44
CA LYS A 147 13.54 -34.37 -24.40
C LYS A 147 12.71 -34.18 -25.67
N ALA A 148 13.35 -33.56 -26.63
CA ALA A 148 13.00 -33.70 -28.03
C ALA A 148 13.77 -34.93 -28.58
N LYS A 149 13.11 -35.61 -29.53
CA LYS A 149 13.68 -36.43 -30.61
C LYS A 149 13.56 -37.94 -30.44
N ALA A 150 12.71 -38.55 -31.26
CA ALA A 150 13.14 -39.32 -32.43
C ALA A 150 11.92 -39.98 -33.07
N GLU A 151 11.77 -39.66 -34.35
CA GLU A 151 11.13 -40.52 -35.36
C GLU A 151 12.01 -41.77 -35.59
N PRO A 152 11.53 -42.77 -36.32
CA PRO A 152 10.92 -42.73 -37.63
C PRO A 152 9.48 -43.25 -37.71
#